data_26783779f6b56d15fcc139e8a880de52
#
_entry.id   26783779f6b56d15fcc139e8a880de52
#
_cell.length_a   1.000
_cell.length_b   1.000
_cell.length_c   1.000
_cell.angle_alpha   90.00
_cell.angle_beta   90.00
_cell.angle_gamma   90.00
#
_symmetry.space_group_name_H-M   'P 1'
#
loop_
_entity.id
_entity.type
_entity.pdbx_description
1 polymer ?
#
loop_
_entity_poly.entity_id
_entity_poly.type
_entity_poly.pdbx_seq_one_letter_code
_entity_poly.pdbx_strand_id
1 'polypeptide(L)'
;MYLYGASGHAKVIIDIIKAQGGVLEGLVDDNPNLKELNGTPILHDATGLSPFIISIGNCKIRKMIVERLDCTFTTVIHPTAIISPTAIIGEGTVVMQGAIVQTEVKIGKHCIINTKASIDHECVISDYVHISPGCTISSDVCVGEGTWVGAG
;
A
#
# COMPACT_ATOMS: atom_id res chain seq x y z
N MET A 1 -2.91 -13.04 5.60
CA MET A 1 -2.02 -12.26 4.71
C MET A 1 -0.72 -11.93 5.41
N TYR A 2 0.35 -11.71 4.65
CA TYR A 2 1.68 -11.38 5.16
C TYR A 2 2.08 -9.95 4.77
N LEU A 3 2.92 -9.30 5.56
CA LEU A 3 3.56 -8.05 5.19
C LEU A 3 5.03 -8.29 4.85
N TYR A 4 5.51 -7.68 3.77
CA TYR A 4 6.92 -7.61 3.43
C TYR A 4 7.45 -6.21 3.71
N GLY A 5 8.43 -6.13 4.64
CA GLY A 5 8.94 -4.91 5.25
C GLY A 5 8.42 -4.74 6.67
N ALA A 6 9.32 -4.60 7.64
CA ALA A 6 8.99 -4.57 9.06
C ALA A 6 9.47 -3.25 9.73
N SER A 7 9.09 -2.12 9.15
CA SER A 7 9.47 -0.78 9.62
C SER A 7 8.25 0.04 10.10
N GLY A 8 8.42 1.35 10.25
CA GLY A 8 7.34 2.25 10.67
C GLY A 8 6.09 2.19 9.78
N HIS A 9 6.26 2.03 8.46
CA HIS A 9 5.15 1.91 7.51
C HIS A 9 4.34 0.63 7.72
N ALA A 10 5.00 -0.48 8.06
CA ALA A 10 4.34 -1.73 8.41
C ALA A 10 3.38 -1.58 9.59
N LYS A 11 3.75 -0.79 10.61
CA LYS A 11 2.88 -0.55 11.79
C LYS A 11 1.54 0.05 11.37
N VAL A 12 1.55 1.03 10.47
CA VAL A 12 0.33 1.66 9.96
C VAL A 12 -0.53 0.66 9.18
N ILE A 13 0.09 -0.16 8.32
CA ILE A 13 -0.64 -1.17 7.54
C ILE A 13 -1.23 -2.26 8.45
N ILE A 14 -0.53 -2.66 9.52
CA ILE A 14 -1.08 -3.58 10.53
C ILE A 14 -2.37 -3.02 11.14
N ASP A 15 -2.40 -1.72 11.45
CA ASP A 15 -3.60 -1.09 11.99
C ASP A 15 -4.75 -1.09 10.96
N ILE A 16 -4.46 -0.89 9.66
CA ILE A 16 -5.46 -1.00 8.59
C ILE A 16 -6.01 -2.41 8.50
N ILE A 17 -5.14 -3.43 8.48
CA ILE A 17 -5.55 -4.84 8.44
C ILE A 17 -6.50 -5.16 9.61
N LYS A 18 -6.16 -4.74 10.82
CA LYS A 18 -7.01 -4.93 12.01
C LYS A 18 -8.34 -4.20 11.88
N ALA A 19 -8.32 -2.95 11.42
CA ALA A 19 -9.51 -2.11 11.29
C ALA A 19 -10.53 -2.68 10.29
N GLN A 20 -10.07 -3.37 9.25
CA GLN A 20 -10.95 -4.05 8.28
C GLN A 20 -11.31 -5.50 8.68
N GLY A 21 -10.93 -5.94 9.87
CA GLY A 21 -11.18 -7.30 10.37
C GLY A 21 -10.31 -8.38 9.72
N GLY A 22 -9.21 -7.98 9.07
CA GLY A 22 -8.26 -8.90 8.48
C GLY A 22 -7.31 -9.54 9.50
N VAL A 23 -6.65 -10.62 9.08
CA VAL A 23 -5.68 -11.34 9.91
C VAL A 23 -4.28 -11.20 9.31
N LEU A 24 -3.35 -10.68 10.11
CA LEU A 24 -1.94 -10.71 9.81
C LEU A 24 -1.37 -12.06 10.25
N GLU A 25 -0.84 -12.84 9.30
CA GLU A 25 -0.25 -14.15 9.55
C GLU A 25 1.24 -14.08 9.88
N GLY A 26 1.93 -13.04 9.39
CA GLY A 26 3.34 -12.83 9.68
C GLY A 26 3.94 -11.63 8.98
N LEU A 27 5.19 -11.35 9.36
CA LEU A 27 6.03 -10.30 8.81
C LEU A 27 7.26 -10.93 8.17
N VAL A 28 7.69 -10.39 7.04
CA VAL A 28 8.95 -10.76 6.38
C VAL A 28 9.79 -9.52 6.18
N ASP A 29 11.09 -9.61 6.41
CA ASP A 29 12.05 -8.54 6.13
C ASP A 29 13.43 -9.11 5.80
N ASP A 30 14.12 -8.53 4.82
CA ASP A 30 15.47 -8.95 4.40
C ASP A 30 16.54 -8.64 5.44
N ASN A 31 16.29 -7.74 6.40
CA ASN A 31 17.26 -7.35 7.42
C ASN A 31 17.33 -8.40 8.55
N PRO A 32 18.40 -9.21 8.62
CA PRO A 32 18.51 -10.29 9.60
C PRO A 32 18.62 -9.80 11.06
N ASN A 33 18.84 -8.52 11.26
CA ASN A 33 18.92 -7.93 12.61
C ASN A 33 17.54 -7.63 13.20
N LEU A 34 16.49 -7.54 12.38
CA LEU A 34 15.12 -7.36 12.85
C LEU A 34 14.57 -8.72 13.30
N LYS A 35 14.12 -8.79 14.56
CA LYS A 35 13.62 -10.04 15.14
C LYS A 35 12.12 -10.05 15.36
N GLU A 36 11.58 -8.89 15.67
CA GLU A 36 10.15 -8.71 15.90
C GLU A 36 9.69 -7.29 15.60
N LEU A 37 8.40 -7.14 15.35
CA LEU A 37 7.70 -5.85 15.28
C LEU A 37 6.39 -5.95 16.07
N ASN A 38 6.23 -5.13 17.12
CA ASN A 38 5.05 -5.13 17.98
C ASN A 38 4.69 -6.53 18.53
N GLY A 39 5.70 -7.33 18.92
CA GLY A 39 5.52 -8.69 19.43
C GLY A 39 5.26 -9.75 18.36
N THR A 40 5.21 -9.39 17.08
CA THR A 40 5.11 -10.35 15.97
C THR A 40 6.50 -10.70 15.47
N PRO A 41 6.92 -11.97 15.48
CA PRO A 41 8.21 -12.40 14.94
C PRO A 41 8.36 -12.05 13.46
N ILE A 42 9.58 -11.71 13.06
CA ILE A 42 9.93 -11.40 11.68
C ILE A 42 10.61 -12.62 11.07
N LEU A 43 10.08 -13.08 9.93
CA LEU A 43 10.66 -14.12 9.09
C LEU A 43 11.65 -13.48 8.10
N HIS A 44 12.63 -14.28 7.65
CA HIS A 44 13.63 -13.83 6.68
C HIS A 44 13.57 -14.63 5.37
N ASP A 45 12.56 -15.48 5.24
CA ASP A 45 12.24 -16.23 4.04
C ASP A 45 10.74 -16.07 3.70
N ALA A 46 10.46 -15.67 2.47
CA ALA A 46 9.11 -15.50 1.95
C ALA A 46 8.60 -16.72 1.17
N THR A 47 9.40 -17.77 1.04
CA THR A 47 9.09 -18.94 0.21
C THR A 47 7.79 -19.61 0.65
N GLY A 48 6.87 -19.78 -0.28
CA GLY A 48 5.57 -20.44 -0.04
C GLY A 48 4.57 -19.62 0.77
N LEU A 49 4.89 -18.39 1.16
CA LEU A 49 3.97 -17.50 1.85
C LEU A 49 3.16 -16.67 0.84
N SER A 50 1.88 -16.49 1.10
CA SER A 50 0.94 -15.73 0.24
C SER A 50 -0.40 -15.55 0.95
N PRO A 51 -1.19 -14.50 0.67
CA PRO A 51 -0.85 -13.33 -0.13
C PRO A 51 -0.03 -12.29 0.65
N PHE A 52 0.68 -11.43 -0.09
CA PHE A 52 1.47 -10.33 0.49
C PHE A 52 0.87 -8.94 0.27
N ILE A 53 1.21 -8.04 1.19
CA ILE A 53 1.25 -6.57 1.01
C ILE A 53 2.71 -6.13 1.21
N ILE A 54 3.21 -5.27 0.32
CA ILE A 54 4.56 -4.73 0.46
C ILE A 54 4.51 -3.42 1.26
N SER A 55 5.00 -3.46 2.50
CA SER A 55 4.98 -2.35 3.44
C SER A 55 6.24 -1.47 3.34
N ILE A 56 6.68 -1.18 2.13
CA ILE A 56 7.85 -0.34 1.82
C ILE A 56 7.40 0.94 1.12
N GLY A 57 7.66 2.10 1.75
CA GLY A 57 7.28 3.41 1.22
C GLY A 57 8.02 3.81 -0.06
N ASN A 58 9.29 3.41 -0.20
CA ASN A 58 10.10 3.72 -1.38
C ASN A 58 9.59 2.96 -2.62
N CYS A 59 9.18 3.70 -3.65
CA CYS A 59 8.55 3.15 -4.85
C CYS A 59 9.44 2.16 -5.59
N LYS A 60 10.72 2.49 -5.77
CA LYS A 60 11.69 1.66 -6.48
C LYS A 60 11.97 0.35 -5.74
N ILE A 61 12.19 0.43 -4.43
CA ILE A 61 12.43 -0.76 -3.59
C ILE A 61 11.17 -1.64 -3.57
N ARG A 62 9.98 -1.05 -3.43
CA ARG A 62 8.70 -1.76 -3.47
C ARG A 62 8.54 -2.53 -4.78
N LYS A 63 8.83 -1.90 -5.93
CA LYS A 63 8.81 -2.55 -7.25
C LYS A 63 9.78 -3.73 -7.32
N MET A 64 11.02 -3.54 -6.91
CA MET A 64 12.04 -4.62 -6.92
C MET A 64 11.61 -5.83 -6.07
N ILE A 65 10.97 -5.61 -4.93
CA ILE A 65 10.48 -6.70 -4.07
C ILE A 65 9.33 -7.44 -4.75
N VAL A 66 8.35 -6.71 -5.31
CA VAL A 66 7.22 -7.31 -6.06
C VAL A 66 7.71 -8.18 -7.21
N GLU A 67 8.66 -7.69 -8.01
CA GLU A 67 9.22 -8.42 -9.15
C GLU A 67 10.03 -9.68 -8.76
N ARG A 68 10.53 -9.72 -7.53
CA ARG A 68 11.31 -10.85 -6.99
C ARG A 68 10.45 -11.97 -6.41
N LEU A 69 9.26 -11.62 -5.90
CA LEU A 69 8.40 -12.56 -5.19
C LEU A 69 7.52 -13.37 -6.15
N ASP A 70 7.53 -14.68 -6.00
CA ASP A 70 6.59 -15.59 -6.66
C ASP A 70 5.42 -15.88 -5.73
N CYS A 71 4.46 -14.94 -5.69
CA CYS A 71 3.31 -15.00 -4.80
C CYS A 71 2.14 -14.19 -5.34
N THR A 72 0.98 -14.26 -4.68
CA THR A 72 -0.15 -13.36 -4.92
C THR A 72 -0.06 -12.15 -4.00
N PHE A 73 -0.71 -11.07 -4.40
CA PHE A 73 -0.80 -9.84 -3.61
C PHE A 73 -2.25 -9.53 -3.27
N THR A 74 -2.46 -8.82 -2.18
CA THR A 74 -3.79 -8.38 -1.77
C THR A 74 -3.81 -6.86 -1.57
N THR A 75 -4.98 -6.27 -1.64
CA THR A 75 -5.21 -4.83 -1.45
C THR A 75 -5.81 -4.62 -0.06
N VAL A 76 -5.35 -3.60 0.64
CA VAL A 76 -5.92 -3.19 1.93
C VAL A 76 -6.41 -1.75 1.88
N ILE A 77 -7.64 -1.53 2.33
CA ILE A 77 -8.30 -0.23 2.32
C ILE A 77 -8.85 0.03 3.71
N HIS A 78 -8.39 1.11 4.35
CA HIS A 78 -8.90 1.45 5.67
C HIS A 78 -10.40 1.76 5.63
N PRO A 79 -11.22 1.29 6.59
CA PRO A 79 -12.67 1.50 6.58
C PRO A 79 -13.14 2.96 6.57
N THR A 80 -12.26 3.90 6.97
CA THR A 80 -12.56 5.34 6.91
C THR A 80 -12.14 6.01 5.59
N ALA A 81 -11.56 5.27 4.65
CA ALA A 81 -11.33 5.78 3.30
C ALA A 81 -12.66 5.87 2.55
N ILE A 82 -12.83 6.94 1.79
CA ILE A 82 -14.02 7.18 0.96
C ILE A 82 -13.64 6.87 -0.47
N ILE A 83 -14.15 5.76 -0.99
CA ILE A 83 -13.85 5.29 -2.35
C ILE A 83 -15.14 5.35 -3.18
N SER A 84 -15.10 6.05 -4.31
CA SER A 84 -16.20 6.05 -5.26
C SER A 84 -16.47 4.63 -5.79
N PRO A 85 -17.71 4.21 -5.95
CA PRO A 85 -18.04 2.89 -6.49
C PRO A 85 -17.58 2.69 -7.95
N THR A 86 -17.26 3.76 -8.67
CA THR A 86 -16.72 3.71 -10.03
C THR A 86 -15.19 3.77 -10.09
N ALA A 87 -14.52 3.98 -8.96
CA ALA A 87 -13.06 3.95 -8.90
C ALA A 87 -12.53 2.52 -9.03
N ILE A 88 -11.39 2.37 -9.70
CA ILE A 88 -10.68 1.10 -9.86
C ILE A 88 -9.38 1.17 -9.06
N ILE A 89 -9.14 0.16 -8.23
CA ILE A 89 -7.92 0.06 -7.41
C ILE A 89 -7.22 -1.27 -7.72
N GLY A 90 -5.96 -1.16 -8.17
CA GLY A 90 -5.15 -2.32 -8.52
C GLY A 90 -4.67 -3.13 -7.31
N GLU A 91 -4.31 -4.38 -7.57
CA GLU A 91 -3.82 -5.31 -6.54
C GLU A 91 -2.57 -4.80 -5.82
N GLY A 92 -2.37 -5.21 -4.58
CA GLY A 92 -1.21 -4.82 -3.77
C GLY A 92 -1.22 -3.36 -3.31
N THR A 93 -2.26 -2.59 -3.66
CA THR A 93 -2.38 -1.18 -3.28
C THR A 93 -2.87 -1.03 -1.84
N VAL A 94 -2.33 -0.03 -1.16
CA VAL A 94 -2.72 0.34 0.21
C VAL A 94 -3.42 1.69 0.18
N VAL A 95 -4.64 1.76 0.72
CA VAL A 95 -5.38 3.00 0.90
C VAL A 95 -5.58 3.26 2.39
N MET A 96 -5.02 4.37 2.87
CA MET A 96 -4.93 4.66 4.30
C MET A 96 -6.12 5.46 4.85
N GLN A 97 -6.06 5.72 6.15
CA GLN A 97 -7.09 6.38 6.93
C GLN A 97 -7.48 7.73 6.31
N GLY A 98 -8.78 7.91 6.07
CA GLY A 98 -9.37 9.17 5.59
C GLY A 98 -8.95 9.59 4.19
N ALA A 99 -8.32 8.71 3.41
CA ALA A 99 -8.07 8.98 1.99
C ALA A 99 -9.38 9.04 1.20
N ILE A 100 -9.42 9.89 0.18
CA ILE A 100 -10.59 10.08 -0.68
C ILE A 100 -10.19 9.77 -2.12
N VAL A 101 -10.96 8.89 -2.78
CA VAL A 101 -10.79 8.54 -4.19
C VAL A 101 -12.12 8.77 -4.90
N GLN A 102 -12.16 9.76 -5.77
CA GLN A 102 -13.38 10.20 -6.45
C GLN A 102 -13.75 9.30 -7.64
N THR A 103 -14.83 9.70 -8.32
CA THR A 103 -15.43 8.96 -9.43
C THR A 103 -14.45 8.78 -10.60
N GLU A 104 -14.48 7.61 -11.23
CA GLU A 104 -13.71 7.25 -12.43
C GLU A 104 -12.19 7.34 -12.28
N VAL A 105 -11.69 7.44 -11.04
CA VAL A 105 -10.25 7.35 -10.76
C VAL A 105 -9.76 5.93 -11.02
N LYS A 106 -8.61 5.80 -11.69
CA LYS A 106 -7.93 4.52 -11.91
C LYS A 106 -6.60 4.53 -11.19
N ILE A 107 -6.46 3.67 -10.19
CA ILE A 107 -5.23 3.48 -9.44
C ILE A 107 -4.64 2.14 -9.83
N GLY A 108 -3.38 2.16 -10.23
CA GLY A 108 -2.61 0.98 -10.60
C GLY A 108 -2.27 0.06 -9.42
N LYS A 109 -1.37 -0.87 -9.68
CA LYS A 109 -0.94 -1.89 -8.74
C LYS A 109 0.12 -1.36 -7.77
N HIS A 110 0.14 -1.93 -6.56
CA HIS A 110 1.16 -1.66 -5.55
C HIS A 110 1.35 -0.17 -5.24
N CYS A 111 0.29 0.63 -5.33
CA CYS A 111 0.30 2.04 -4.96
C CYS A 111 0.13 2.22 -3.45
N ILE A 112 0.53 3.39 -2.98
CA ILE A 112 0.25 3.86 -1.62
C ILE A 112 -0.54 5.16 -1.72
N ILE A 113 -1.81 5.14 -1.30
CA ILE A 113 -2.63 6.32 -1.15
C ILE A 113 -2.67 6.61 0.35
N ASN A 114 -1.82 7.53 0.76
CA ASN A 114 -1.50 7.73 2.18
C ASN A 114 -2.59 8.48 2.94
N THR A 115 -2.42 8.61 4.25
CA THR A 115 -3.38 9.20 5.19
C THR A 115 -3.89 10.56 4.70
N LYS A 116 -5.22 10.70 4.60
CA LYS A 116 -5.91 11.92 4.15
C LYS A 116 -5.50 12.42 2.76
N ALA A 117 -4.89 11.61 1.93
CA ALA A 117 -4.68 11.97 0.52
C ALA A 117 -6.03 12.03 -0.20
N SER A 118 -6.19 12.98 -1.12
CA SER A 118 -7.41 13.18 -1.91
C SER A 118 -7.07 13.13 -3.39
N ILE A 119 -7.77 12.29 -4.14
CA ILE A 119 -7.62 12.16 -5.60
C ILE A 119 -8.97 12.47 -6.23
N ASP A 120 -9.01 13.54 -7.00
CA ASP A 120 -10.23 14.02 -7.64
C ASP A 120 -10.56 13.19 -8.89
N HIS A 121 -11.73 13.43 -9.49
CA HIS A 121 -12.31 12.60 -10.53
C HIS A 121 -11.44 12.44 -11.79
N GLU A 122 -11.60 11.31 -12.50
CA GLU A 122 -10.98 11.01 -13.80
C GLU A 122 -9.44 10.97 -13.79
N CYS A 123 -8.81 10.91 -12.60
CA CYS A 123 -7.36 10.77 -12.49
C CYS A 123 -6.88 9.36 -12.84
N VAL A 124 -5.66 9.27 -13.38
CA VAL A 124 -4.95 8.01 -13.63
C VAL A 124 -3.66 7.99 -12.82
N ILE A 125 -3.60 7.12 -11.84
CA ILE A 125 -2.44 6.88 -11.01
C ILE A 125 -1.80 5.56 -11.45
N SER A 126 -0.62 5.63 -12.07
CA SER A 126 0.08 4.44 -12.56
C SER A 126 0.59 3.54 -11.44
N ASP A 127 1.18 2.38 -11.80
CA ASP A 127 1.69 1.41 -10.82
C ASP A 127 2.80 1.97 -9.93
N TYR A 128 2.91 1.45 -8.72
CA TYR A 128 3.96 1.78 -7.74
C TYR A 128 4.02 3.25 -7.30
N VAL A 129 3.01 4.05 -7.57
CA VAL A 129 2.95 5.45 -7.13
C VAL A 129 2.77 5.54 -5.62
N HIS A 130 3.34 6.56 -5.00
CA HIS A 130 3.12 6.92 -3.61
C HIS A 130 2.57 8.35 -3.53
N ILE A 131 1.29 8.48 -3.21
CA ILE A 131 0.65 9.75 -2.89
C ILE A 131 0.77 9.96 -1.38
N SER A 132 1.58 10.93 -0.97
CA SER A 132 1.95 11.15 0.45
C SER A 132 0.79 11.68 1.31
N PRO A 133 0.96 11.71 2.64
CA PRO A 133 -0.09 12.20 3.55
C PRO A 133 -0.56 13.62 3.22
N GLY A 134 -1.88 13.82 3.20
CA GLY A 134 -2.52 15.11 2.98
C GLY A 134 -2.40 15.67 1.56
N CYS A 135 -1.78 14.95 0.64
CA CYS A 135 -1.63 15.39 -0.75
C CYS A 135 -2.99 15.44 -1.47
N THR A 136 -3.19 16.46 -2.28
CA THR A 136 -4.39 16.61 -3.13
C THR A 136 -3.98 16.55 -4.60
N ILE A 137 -4.58 15.62 -5.34
CA ILE A 137 -4.48 15.50 -6.79
C ILE A 137 -5.77 16.04 -7.39
N SER A 138 -5.66 17.08 -8.20
CA SER A 138 -6.80 17.68 -8.90
C SER A 138 -7.32 16.79 -10.00
N SER A 139 -8.52 17.07 -10.52
CA SER A 139 -9.18 16.29 -11.56
C SER A 139 -8.36 16.14 -12.84
N ASP A 140 -8.57 15.03 -13.56
CA ASP A 140 -7.98 14.74 -14.87
C ASP A 140 -6.44 14.75 -14.90
N VAL A 141 -5.80 14.40 -13.76
CA VAL A 141 -4.34 14.32 -13.63
C VAL A 141 -3.86 12.90 -13.87
N CYS A 142 -2.79 12.76 -14.67
CA CYS A 142 -2.06 11.51 -14.82
C CYS A 142 -0.75 11.55 -14.02
N VAL A 143 -0.55 10.58 -13.11
CA VAL A 143 0.68 10.40 -12.34
C VAL A 143 1.42 9.16 -12.86
N GLY A 144 2.64 9.37 -13.35
CA GLY A 144 3.47 8.31 -13.94
C GLY A 144 3.95 7.27 -12.94
N GLU A 145 4.29 6.08 -13.44
CA GLU A 145 4.76 4.93 -12.66
C GLU A 145 5.91 5.28 -11.71
N GLY A 146 5.85 4.75 -10.51
CA GLY A 146 6.89 4.91 -9.49
C GLY A 146 7.09 6.33 -8.97
N THR A 147 6.21 7.26 -9.31
CA THR A 147 6.27 8.64 -8.82
C THR A 147 5.99 8.68 -7.32
N TRP A 148 6.75 9.51 -6.63
CA TRP A 148 6.48 9.88 -5.25
C TRP A 148 6.03 11.34 -5.20
N VAL A 149 4.75 11.55 -4.93
CA VAL A 149 4.17 12.89 -4.71
C VAL A 149 4.35 13.25 -3.24
N GLY A 150 4.99 14.38 -2.97
CA GLY A 150 5.30 14.85 -1.62
C GLY A 150 4.07 15.16 -0.78
N ALA A 151 4.27 15.35 0.54
CA ALA A 151 3.19 15.68 1.46
C ALA A 151 2.68 17.12 1.26
N GLY A 152 1.39 17.34 1.51
CA GLY A 152 0.73 18.66 1.47
C GLY A 152 -0.13 18.94 0.27
#